data_ce92edac3619a69b866b1917f81233ee
#
_entry.id   ce92edac3619a69b866b1917f81233ee
#
_cell.length_a   1.000
_cell.length_b   1.000
_cell.length_c   1.000
_cell.angle_alpha   90.00
_cell.angle_beta   90.00
_cell.angle_gamma   90.00
#
_symmetry.space_group_name_H-M   'P 1'
#
loop_
_entity.id
_entity.type
_entity.pdbx_description
1 polymer ?
#
loop_
_entity_poly.entity_id
_entity_poly.type
_entity_poly.pdbx_seq_one_letter_code
_entity_poly.pdbx_strand_id
1 'polypeptide(L)'
;MRALFSAITLLVLPWSHAATQAAEPVALPAVVIYAPSPCLACIDWADHLRQNGFTVTMEEKLQADMPKIKRWLNVPSALESVHTAKVGRYFLEGHVPAQDVLLLLQEKPIARGLAVPGLPRGAPGRESYNPICDTACTILDNGGQAKDIRREAFNTMLVGPDGRTSVYARH
;
A
#
# COMPACT_ATOMS: atom_id res chain seq x y z
N MET A 1 -31.19 -10.44 81.75
CA MET A 1 -30.36 -10.90 80.65
C MET A 1 -30.95 -10.39 79.37
N ARG A 2 -30.36 -9.33 78.79
CA ARG A 2 -30.78 -8.75 77.51
C ARG A 2 -29.67 -8.99 76.49
N ALA A 3 -29.92 -9.86 75.52
CA ALA A 3 -28.99 -10.14 74.44
C ALA A 3 -29.12 -9.05 73.36
N LEU A 4 -28.03 -8.31 73.11
CA LEU A 4 -27.88 -7.36 72.03
C LEU A 4 -27.45 -8.14 70.77
N PHE A 5 -28.32 -8.25 69.75
CA PHE A 5 -27.93 -8.74 68.42
C PHE A 5 -27.39 -7.57 67.62
N SER A 6 -26.09 -7.62 67.34
CA SER A 6 -25.41 -6.64 66.47
C SER A 6 -25.58 -7.11 65.01
N ALA A 7 -26.34 -6.40 64.23
CA ALA A 7 -26.50 -6.66 62.80
C ALA A 7 -25.31 -6.08 62.05
N ILE A 8 -24.48 -6.93 61.44
CA ILE A 8 -23.40 -6.52 60.52
C ILE A 8 -24.01 -6.36 59.13
N THR A 9 -24.15 -5.13 58.68
CA THR A 9 -24.58 -4.82 57.30
C THR A 9 -23.34 -4.89 56.37
N LEU A 10 -23.30 -5.92 55.52
CA LEU A 10 -22.27 -6.02 54.46
C LEU A 10 -22.65 -5.04 53.33
N LEU A 11 -21.80 -4.01 53.14
CA LEU A 11 -21.86 -3.13 51.97
C LEU A 11 -21.25 -3.86 50.78
N VAL A 12 -22.10 -4.31 49.83
CA VAL A 12 -21.65 -4.85 48.54
C VAL A 12 -21.44 -3.66 47.60
N LEU A 13 -20.19 -3.32 47.33
CA LEU A 13 -19.84 -2.30 46.32
C LEU A 13 -20.02 -2.93 44.91
N PRO A 14 -20.78 -2.30 43.97
CA PRO A 14 -20.86 -2.78 42.61
C PRO A 14 -19.54 -2.55 41.89
N TRP A 15 -18.91 -3.63 41.42
CA TRP A 15 -17.78 -3.54 40.49
C TRP A 15 -18.29 -3.11 39.15
N SER A 16 -18.12 -1.83 38.83
CA SER A 16 -18.38 -1.29 37.49
C SER A 16 -17.33 -1.86 36.54
N HIS A 17 -17.74 -2.84 35.72
CA HIS A 17 -16.93 -3.28 34.59
C HIS A 17 -16.96 -2.18 33.54
N ALA A 18 -15.90 -1.39 33.42
CA ALA A 18 -15.70 -0.51 32.28
C ALA A 18 -15.47 -1.43 31.06
N ALA A 19 -16.49 -1.52 30.19
CA ALA A 19 -16.33 -2.17 28.90
C ALA A 19 -15.30 -1.40 28.09
N THR A 20 -14.13 -1.99 27.89
CA THR A 20 -13.11 -1.49 26.95
C THR A 20 -13.71 -1.62 25.57
N GLN A 21 -14.22 -0.53 25.00
CA GLN A 21 -14.61 -0.48 23.60
C GLN A 21 -13.33 -0.67 22.75
N ALA A 22 -13.19 -1.84 22.15
CA ALA A 22 -12.21 -2.07 21.13
C ALA A 22 -12.47 -1.05 19.99
N ALA A 23 -11.48 -0.20 19.69
CA ALA A 23 -11.57 0.73 18.58
C ALA A 23 -11.82 -0.09 17.30
N GLU A 24 -12.90 0.22 16.57
CA GLU A 24 -13.14 -0.40 15.28
C GLU A 24 -11.96 -0.12 14.35
N PRO A 25 -11.49 -1.13 13.59
CA PRO A 25 -10.38 -0.93 12.66
C PRO A 25 -10.81 0.12 11.63
N VAL A 26 -10.08 1.24 11.58
CA VAL A 26 -10.31 2.29 10.57
C VAL A 26 -10.07 1.67 9.20
N ALA A 27 -11.12 1.57 8.39
CA ALA A 27 -11.04 1.02 7.05
C ALA A 27 -10.04 1.84 6.20
N LEU A 28 -9.10 1.15 5.53
CA LEU A 28 -8.16 1.79 4.62
C LEU A 28 -8.92 2.37 3.42
N PRO A 29 -8.50 3.54 2.89
CA PRO A 29 -9.05 4.05 1.65
C PRO A 29 -8.84 3.06 0.50
N ALA A 30 -9.82 2.93 -0.40
CA ALA A 30 -9.68 2.10 -1.59
C ALA A 30 -8.56 2.64 -2.51
N VAL A 31 -7.83 1.73 -3.13
CA VAL A 31 -6.81 2.03 -4.15
C VAL A 31 -7.41 1.83 -5.53
N VAL A 32 -7.35 2.84 -6.38
CA VAL A 32 -7.74 2.74 -7.79
C VAL A 32 -6.47 2.77 -8.63
N ILE A 33 -6.19 1.67 -9.33
CA ILE A 33 -5.00 1.52 -10.19
C ILE A 33 -5.39 1.77 -11.64
N TYR A 34 -4.69 2.69 -12.30
CA TYR A 34 -4.74 2.91 -13.74
C TYR A 34 -3.53 2.21 -14.38
N ALA A 35 -3.77 1.19 -15.17
CA ALA A 35 -2.72 0.38 -15.76
C ALA A 35 -2.94 0.17 -17.26
N PRO A 36 -1.86 0.16 -18.08
CA PRO A 36 -1.99 -0.25 -19.47
C PRO A 36 -2.39 -1.73 -19.57
N SER A 37 -3.17 -2.09 -20.57
CA SER A 37 -3.56 -3.48 -20.80
C SER A 37 -2.81 -4.03 -22.03
N PRO A 38 -2.20 -5.25 -21.93
CA PRO A 38 -2.05 -6.09 -20.73
C PRO A 38 -0.86 -5.67 -19.84
N CYS A 39 -1.00 -5.81 -18.51
CA CYS A 39 0.09 -5.54 -17.57
C CYS A 39 0.10 -6.56 -16.42
N LEU A 40 0.84 -7.66 -16.57
CA LEU A 40 0.91 -8.70 -15.55
C LEU A 40 1.51 -8.20 -14.24
N ALA A 41 2.62 -7.46 -14.29
CA ALA A 41 3.24 -6.90 -13.09
C ALA A 41 2.31 -5.92 -12.33
N CYS A 42 1.39 -5.23 -13.05
CA CYS A 42 0.38 -4.39 -12.39
C CYS A 42 -0.65 -5.24 -11.64
N ILE A 43 -1.01 -6.41 -12.18
CA ILE A 43 -1.91 -7.38 -11.52
C ILE A 43 -1.23 -7.90 -10.25
N ASP A 44 0.03 -8.34 -10.35
CA ASP A 44 0.79 -8.85 -9.21
C ASP A 44 0.95 -7.78 -8.11
N TRP A 45 1.20 -6.53 -8.50
CA TRP A 45 1.24 -5.43 -7.53
C TRP A 45 -0.12 -5.16 -6.89
N ALA A 46 -1.20 -5.25 -7.65
CA ALA A 46 -2.56 -5.15 -7.11
C ALA A 46 -2.83 -6.25 -6.07
N ASP A 47 -2.38 -7.48 -6.34
CA ASP A 47 -2.51 -8.59 -5.41
C ASP A 47 -1.63 -8.42 -4.18
N HIS A 48 -0.41 -7.88 -4.32
CA HIS A 48 0.41 -7.48 -3.18
C HIS A 48 -0.32 -6.49 -2.27
N LEU A 49 -0.98 -5.48 -2.81
CA LEU A 49 -1.78 -4.54 -2.01
C LEU A 49 -2.96 -5.22 -1.33
N ARG A 50 -3.70 -6.10 -2.04
CA ARG A 50 -4.83 -6.86 -1.47
C ARG A 50 -4.40 -7.74 -0.31
N GLN A 51 -3.27 -8.44 -0.44
CA GLN A 51 -2.69 -9.28 0.62
C GLN A 51 -2.30 -8.47 1.86
N ASN A 52 -2.06 -7.16 1.70
CA ASN A 52 -1.78 -6.24 2.79
C ASN A 52 -3.02 -5.42 3.26
N GLY A 53 -4.23 -5.91 2.94
CA GLY A 53 -5.48 -5.39 3.49
C GLY A 53 -6.11 -4.23 2.72
N PHE A 54 -5.59 -3.86 1.54
CA PHE A 54 -6.20 -2.82 0.71
C PHE A 54 -7.36 -3.36 -0.13
N THR A 55 -8.42 -2.57 -0.24
CA THR A 55 -9.42 -2.75 -1.29
C THR A 55 -8.88 -2.14 -2.58
N VAL A 56 -8.75 -2.95 -3.63
CA VAL A 56 -8.10 -2.52 -4.88
C VAL A 56 -9.03 -2.71 -6.07
N THR A 57 -9.24 -1.64 -6.84
CA THR A 57 -9.88 -1.65 -8.15
C THR A 57 -8.83 -1.36 -9.22
N MET A 58 -8.84 -2.14 -10.30
CA MET A 58 -8.01 -1.89 -11.48
C MET A 58 -8.85 -1.35 -12.62
N GLU A 59 -8.39 -0.27 -13.21
CA GLU A 59 -8.92 0.32 -14.45
C GLU A 59 -7.91 0.15 -15.57
N GLU A 60 -8.19 -0.75 -16.49
CA GLU A 60 -7.40 -0.94 -17.70
C GLU A 60 -7.54 0.27 -18.62
N LYS A 61 -6.43 0.74 -19.14
CA LYS A 61 -6.34 1.91 -20.01
C LYS A 61 -5.52 1.58 -21.26
N LEU A 62 -5.74 2.32 -22.32
CA LEU A 62 -4.83 2.28 -23.46
C LEU A 62 -3.48 2.89 -23.06
N GLN A 63 -2.38 2.30 -23.55
CA GLN A 63 -1.04 2.82 -23.28
C GLN A 63 -0.91 4.31 -23.64
N ALA A 64 -1.57 4.76 -24.69
CA ALA A 64 -1.57 6.15 -25.13
C ALA A 64 -2.26 7.13 -24.15
N ASP A 65 -3.15 6.63 -23.28
CA ASP A 65 -3.86 7.44 -22.29
C ASP A 65 -3.08 7.61 -20.99
N MET A 66 -2.11 6.75 -20.71
CA MET A 66 -1.34 6.77 -19.47
C MET A 66 -0.66 8.13 -19.19
N PRO A 67 -0.03 8.82 -20.16
CA PRO A 67 0.55 10.14 -19.91
C PRO A 67 -0.47 11.18 -19.46
N LYS A 68 -1.72 11.11 -19.97
CA LYS A 68 -2.80 12.02 -19.57
C LYS A 68 -3.23 11.78 -18.11
N ILE A 69 -3.33 10.50 -17.71
CA ILE A 69 -3.69 10.10 -16.34
C ILE A 69 -2.61 10.57 -15.36
N LYS A 70 -1.33 10.34 -15.69
CA LYS A 70 -0.19 10.76 -14.86
C LYS A 70 -0.16 12.28 -14.66
N ARG A 71 -0.39 13.05 -15.72
CA ARG A 71 -0.51 14.51 -15.62
C ARG A 71 -1.69 14.95 -14.75
N TRP A 72 -2.84 14.28 -14.88
CA TRP A 72 -4.02 14.55 -14.06
C TRP A 72 -3.75 14.32 -12.57
N LEU A 73 -2.97 13.28 -12.22
CA LEU A 73 -2.57 12.97 -10.84
C LEU A 73 -1.34 13.77 -10.39
N ASN A 74 -0.79 14.66 -11.25
CA ASN A 74 0.41 15.46 -10.96
C ASN A 74 1.65 14.64 -10.65
N VAL A 75 1.82 13.48 -11.32
CA VAL A 75 3.04 12.67 -11.25
C VAL A 75 4.16 13.41 -11.99
N PRO A 76 5.32 13.63 -11.35
CA PRO A 76 6.47 14.21 -12.05
C PRO A 76 6.99 13.27 -13.14
N SER A 77 7.27 13.80 -14.34
CA SER A 77 7.70 13.00 -15.48
C SER A 77 8.99 12.19 -15.21
N ALA A 78 9.90 12.73 -14.40
CA ALA A 78 11.13 12.03 -14.01
C ALA A 78 10.91 10.79 -13.12
N LEU A 79 9.70 10.63 -12.57
CA LEU A 79 9.35 9.51 -11.68
C LEU A 79 8.36 8.54 -12.32
N GLU A 80 7.94 8.79 -13.56
CA GLU A 80 6.96 7.94 -14.22
C GLU A 80 7.44 6.48 -14.35
N SER A 81 6.53 5.56 -14.09
CA SER A 81 6.70 4.12 -14.23
C SER A 81 5.59 3.56 -15.12
N VAL A 82 5.24 2.27 -15.02
CA VAL A 82 4.25 1.64 -15.91
C VAL A 82 2.84 2.06 -15.54
N HIS A 83 2.46 1.95 -14.27
CA HIS A 83 1.11 2.23 -13.78
C HIS A 83 1.11 3.34 -12.75
N THR A 84 -0.07 3.91 -12.56
CA THR A 84 -0.30 4.95 -11.56
C THR A 84 -1.56 4.60 -10.79
N ALA A 85 -1.57 4.83 -9.48
CA ALA A 85 -2.76 4.61 -8.68
C ALA A 85 -3.11 5.86 -7.86
N LYS A 86 -4.35 5.87 -7.34
CA LYS A 86 -4.85 6.86 -6.41
C LYS A 86 -5.30 6.16 -5.13
N VAL A 87 -4.87 6.69 -3.97
CA VAL A 87 -5.33 6.27 -2.66
C VAL A 87 -5.64 7.51 -1.81
N GLY A 88 -6.90 7.70 -1.44
CA GLY A 88 -7.32 8.94 -0.80
C GLY A 88 -6.94 10.17 -1.63
N ARG A 89 -6.11 11.05 -1.07
CA ARG A 89 -5.61 12.27 -1.76
C ARG A 89 -4.27 12.07 -2.49
N TYR A 90 -3.62 10.92 -2.31
CA TYR A 90 -2.28 10.66 -2.81
C TYR A 90 -2.31 9.89 -4.12
N PHE A 91 -1.32 10.14 -4.98
CA PHE A 91 -0.97 9.21 -6.04
C PHE A 91 0.07 8.19 -5.56
N LEU A 92 0.08 7.04 -6.22
CA LEU A 92 1.14 6.03 -6.12
C LEU A 92 1.62 5.76 -7.54
N GLU A 93 2.91 5.88 -7.79
CA GLU A 93 3.50 5.66 -9.11
C GLU A 93 4.45 4.47 -9.05
N GLY A 94 4.22 3.49 -9.93
CA GLY A 94 5.03 2.26 -9.96
C GLY A 94 4.78 1.34 -8.77
N HIS A 95 5.71 0.44 -8.54
CA HIS A 95 5.59 -0.69 -7.60
C HIS A 95 5.90 -0.30 -6.14
N VAL A 96 5.16 0.67 -5.60
CA VAL A 96 5.32 1.13 -4.21
C VAL A 96 4.96 0.02 -3.23
N PRO A 97 5.83 -0.36 -2.28
CA PRO A 97 5.52 -1.37 -1.27
C PRO A 97 4.29 -1.00 -0.43
N ALA A 98 3.45 -1.99 -0.11
CA ALA A 98 2.24 -1.78 0.69
C ALA A 98 2.53 -1.15 2.06
N GLN A 99 3.68 -1.49 2.67
CA GLN A 99 4.10 -0.92 3.95
C GLN A 99 4.34 0.58 3.87
N ASP A 100 4.92 1.06 2.76
CA ASP A 100 5.12 2.49 2.54
C ASP A 100 3.78 3.21 2.33
N VAL A 101 2.83 2.55 1.65
CA VAL A 101 1.46 3.10 1.50
C VAL A 101 0.74 3.18 2.83
N LEU A 102 0.85 2.15 3.68
CA LEU A 102 0.28 2.15 5.02
C LEU A 102 0.86 3.29 5.87
N LEU A 103 2.18 3.45 5.84
CA LEU A 103 2.88 4.52 6.57
C LEU A 103 2.46 5.91 6.07
N LEU A 104 2.37 6.10 4.74
CA LEU A 104 1.86 7.35 4.14
C LEU A 104 0.45 7.71 4.63
N LEU A 105 -0.43 6.71 4.70
CA LEU A 105 -1.82 6.90 5.15
C LEU A 105 -1.91 7.16 6.67
N GLN A 106 -0.97 6.64 7.43
CA GLN A 106 -0.86 6.86 8.88
C GLN A 106 -0.30 8.25 9.19
N GLU A 107 0.82 8.62 8.56
CA GLU A 107 1.51 9.89 8.79
C GLU A 107 0.79 11.09 8.18
N LYS A 108 0.07 10.88 7.08
CA LYS A 108 -0.69 11.90 6.35
C LYS A 108 0.12 13.16 6.02
N PRO A 109 1.36 13.04 5.50
CA PRO A 109 2.19 14.19 5.21
C PRO A 109 1.53 15.12 4.17
N ILE A 110 1.94 16.39 4.15
CA ILE A 110 1.57 17.32 3.08
C ILE A 110 2.41 16.98 1.85
N ALA A 111 1.91 16.09 1.02
CA ALA A 111 2.57 15.55 -0.16
C ALA A 111 1.56 15.28 -1.27
N ARG A 112 2.05 15.12 -2.53
CA ARG A 112 1.25 14.66 -3.66
C ARG A 112 1.10 13.14 -3.67
N GLY A 113 2.15 12.40 -3.28
CA GLY A 113 2.15 10.94 -3.29
C GLY A 113 3.53 10.31 -3.16
N LEU A 114 3.58 9.01 -3.46
CA LEU A 114 4.80 8.21 -3.48
C LEU A 114 5.09 7.71 -4.90
N ALA A 115 6.37 7.50 -5.19
CA ALA A 115 6.81 6.93 -6.46
C ALA A 115 7.98 5.95 -6.28
N VAL A 116 7.93 4.83 -7.00
CA VAL A 116 9.08 3.95 -7.27
C VAL A 116 9.38 4.08 -8.76
N PRO A 117 10.39 4.89 -9.14
CA PRO A 117 10.72 5.12 -10.54
C PRO A 117 11.23 3.84 -11.22
N GLY A 118 10.93 3.69 -12.50
CA GLY A 118 11.38 2.55 -13.28
C GLY A 118 10.68 1.24 -12.90
N LEU A 119 11.41 0.14 -13.04
CA LEU A 119 10.92 -1.22 -12.80
C LEU A 119 11.97 -2.04 -12.06
N PRO A 120 12.32 -1.68 -10.81
CA PRO A 120 13.38 -2.38 -10.09
C PRO A 120 13.01 -3.85 -9.84
N ARG A 121 13.97 -4.74 -10.10
CA ARG A 121 13.80 -6.17 -9.83
C ARG A 121 13.69 -6.43 -8.34
N GLY A 122 12.70 -7.23 -7.95
CA GLY A 122 12.43 -7.55 -6.55
C GLY A 122 11.51 -6.53 -5.84
N ALA A 123 11.07 -5.46 -6.52
CA ALA A 123 9.94 -4.68 -6.03
C ALA A 123 8.64 -5.51 -6.04
N PRO A 124 7.64 -5.19 -5.21
CA PRO A 124 6.38 -5.92 -5.14
C PRO A 124 5.72 -6.05 -6.52
N GLY A 125 5.35 -7.28 -6.92
CA GLY A 125 4.87 -7.60 -8.27
C GLY A 125 5.98 -7.70 -9.33
N ARG A 126 7.25 -7.63 -8.90
CA ARG A 126 8.45 -7.82 -9.73
C ARG A 126 9.42 -8.83 -9.11
N GLU A 127 8.92 -9.67 -8.23
CA GLU A 127 9.72 -10.69 -7.54
C GLU A 127 10.16 -11.81 -8.49
N SER A 128 9.38 -12.07 -9.55
CA SER A 128 9.70 -13.04 -10.58
C SER A 128 10.17 -12.33 -11.84
N TYR A 129 11.43 -12.53 -12.22
CA TYR A 129 12.02 -11.94 -13.43
C TYR A 129 12.14 -12.99 -14.54
N ASN A 130 11.53 -12.72 -15.69
CA ASN A 130 11.78 -13.47 -16.92
C ASN A 130 12.71 -12.67 -17.83
N PRO A 131 13.93 -13.15 -18.11
CA PRO A 131 14.87 -12.44 -18.98
C PRO A 131 14.40 -12.31 -20.44
N ILE A 132 13.39 -13.07 -20.87
CA ILE A 132 12.82 -13.04 -22.23
C ILE A 132 11.74 -11.95 -22.37
N CYS A 133 11.29 -11.36 -21.26
CA CYS A 133 10.23 -10.37 -21.26
C CYS A 133 10.68 -9.06 -20.61
N ASP A 134 11.14 -8.11 -21.44
CA ASP A 134 11.62 -6.79 -21.01
C ASP A 134 10.52 -5.92 -20.39
N THR A 135 9.26 -6.27 -20.62
CA THR A 135 8.09 -5.46 -20.22
C THR A 135 7.29 -6.06 -19.08
N ALA A 136 7.98 -6.69 -18.09
CA ALA A 136 7.32 -7.13 -16.87
C ALA A 136 6.37 -8.34 -17.01
N CYS A 137 6.76 -9.35 -17.78
CA CYS A 137 6.04 -10.61 -17.74
C CYS A 137 6.37 -11.36 -16.44
N THR A 138 5.35 -11.65 -15.66
CA THR A 138 5.43 -12.70 -14.64
C THR A 138 5.58 -14.03 -15.34
N ILE A 139 6.55 -14.84 -14.94
CA ILE A 139 6.59 -16.22 -15.40
C ILE A 139 5.46 -16.94 -14.68
N LEU A 140 4.48 -17.41 -15.44
CA LEU A 140 3.78 -18.62 -15.08
C LEU A 140 4.78 -19.75 -15.32
N ASP A 141 5.67 -19.97 -14.35
CA ASP A 141 6.72 -20.96 -14.48
C ASP A 141 6.09 -22.36 -14.39
N ASN A 142 6.26 -23.13 -15.46
CA ASN A 142 5.99 -24.56 -15.49
C ASN A 142 7.03 -25.31 -14.63
N GLY A 143 7.12 -24.98 -13.31
CA GLY A 143 7.90 -25.75 -12.33
C GLY A 143 9.42 -25.55 -12.37
N GLY A 144 9.93 -24.49 -13.00
CA GLY A 144 11.33 -24.09 -12.88
C GLY A 144 11.61 -23.50 -11.50
N GLN A 145 12.66 -23.97 -10.85
CA GLN A 145 13.13 -23.42 -9.57
C GLN A 145 13.29 -21.91 -9.68
N ALA A 146 12.76 -21.16 -8.71
CA ALA A 146 12.98 -19.73 -8.58
C ALA A 146 14.50 -19.47 -8.59
N LYS A 147 15.03 -19.13 -9.77
CA LYS A 147 16.43 -18.82 -9.94
C LYS A 147 16.70 -17.57 -9.14
N ASP A 148 17.73 -17.61 -8.32
CA ASP A 148 18.17 -16.57 -7.41
C ASP A 148 18.01 -15.17 -8.05
N ILE A 149 16.90 -14.49 -7.73
CA ILE A 149 16.57 -13.21 -8.32
C ILE A 149 17.43 -12.19 -7.62
N ARG A 150 18.42 -11.69 -8.32
CA ARG A 150 19.23 -10.58 -7.85
C ARG A 150 18.31 -9.37 -7.65
N ARG A 151 17.90 -9.12 -6.41
CA ARG A 151 17.11 -7.95 -6.05
C ARG A 151 17.96 -6.69 -6.29
N GLU A 152 17.33 -5.69 -6.88
CA GLU A 152 17.93 -4.36 -7.05
C GLU A 152 17.53 -3.50 -5.85
N ALA A 153 18.49 -2.79 -5.27
CA ALA A 153 18.17 -1.78 -4.28
C ALA A 153 17.39 -0.65 -4.97
N PHE A 154 16.29 -0.21 -4.36
CA PHE A 154 15.50 0.90 -4.87
C PHE A 154 14.99 1.79 -3.75
N ASN A 155 14.51 2.97 -4.11
CA ASN A 155 13.94 3.92 -3.17
C ASN A 155 12.47 4.17 -3.51
N THR A 156 11.65 4.25 -2.46
CA THR A 156 10.37 4.93 -2.53
C THR A 156 10.61 6.42 -2.33
N MET A 157 10.15 7.24 -3.27
CA MET A 157 10.30 8.69 -3.27
C MET A 157 9.01 9.34 -2.79
N LEU A 158 9.11 10.30 -1.86
CA LEU A 158 8.01 11.19 -1.49
C LEU A 158 8.03 12.40 -2.44
N VAL A 159 6.86 12.75 -2.98
CA VAL A 159 6.68 13.94 -3.81
C VAL A 159 5.96 15.01 -3.03
N GLY A 160 6.64 16.09 -2.70
CA GLY A 160 6.11 17.24 -1.99
C GLY A 160 5.06 18.03 -2.78
N PRO A 161 4.35 18.96 -2.13
CA PRO A 161 3.31 19.78 -2.77
C PRO A 161 3.86 20.69 -3.86
N ASP A 162 5.13 21.05 -3.78
CA ASP A 162 5.86 21.86 -4.78
C ASP A 162 6.51 21.00 -5.90
N GLY A 163 6.36 19.68 -5.84
CA GLY A 163 6.95 18.73 -6.78
C GLY A 163 8.38 18.33 -6.46
N ARG A 164 9.00 18.87 -5.40
CA ARG A 164 10.30 18.39 -4.92
C ARG A 164 10.19 16.97 -4.39
N THR A 165 11.25 16.20 -4.56
CA THR A 165 11.30 14.79 -4.19
C THR A 165 12.32 14.56 -3.08
N SER A 166 12.02 13.64 -2.19
CA SER A 166 12.93 13.13 -1.16
C SER A 166 12.80 11.61 -1.04
N VAL A 167 13.83 10.96 -0.54
CA VAL A 167 13.74 9.52 -0.23
C VAL A 167 12.80 9.34 0.95
N TYR A 168 11.75 8.53 0.76
CA TYR A 168 10.78 8.16 1.78
C TYR A 168 11.21 6.85 2.48
N ALA A 169 11.55 5.83 1.69
CA ALA A 169 12.04 4.54 2.18
C ALA A 169 13.13 3.98 1.25
N ARG A 170 13.97 3.09 1.79
CA ARG A 170 15.01 2.35 1.03
C ARG A 170 14.75 0.86 1.16
N HIS A 171 14.88 0.14 0.05
CA HIS A 171 14.59 -1.28 -0.05
C HIS A 171 15.75 -2.07 -0.64
#